data_b56169abc1f0ea3c5aa407eff8001c08
#
_entry.id   b56169abc1f0ea3c5aa407eff8001c08
#
_cell.length_a   1.000
_cell.length_b   1.000
_cell.length_c   1.000
_cell.angle_alpha   90.00
_cell.angle_beta   90.00
_cell.angle_gamma   90.00
#
_symmetry.space_group_name_H-M   'P 1'
#
loop_
_entity.id
_entity.type
_entity.pdbx_description
1 polymer ?
#
loop_
_entity_poly.entity_id
_entity_poly.type
_entity_poly.pdbx_seq_one_letter_code
_entity_poly.pdbx_strand_id
1 'polypeptide(L)'
;CVLFIFGYSVVDLVQQSFKYQGDWVGFENFSLVLTDPLFRTAISHNFLLLFTVPILTVMSFTCAVLLFETRKGMKFYRSAVFLPYILPIPVIGVVFGQLLQLNGALNSALRAMGFESLALDWLGDPKQALWTMSGIIIWKEVGFGTILILARLISIPLETLEAARIDGAGFFRLHWQVTLPQLRAVILFYIIKNKIII
;
A
#
# COMPACT_ATOMS: atom_id res chain seq x y z
N CYS A 1 -18.82 -9.86 27.88
CA CYS A 1 -17.97 -8.75 28.38
C CYS A 1 -17.36 -7.91 27.27
N VAL A 2 -16.64 -8.48 26.29
CA VAL A 2 -15.92 -7.73 25.25
C VAL A 2 -16.88 -6.87 24.40
N LEU A 3 -17.96 -7.45 23.88
CA LEU A 3 -18.98 -6.72 23.10
C LEU A 3 -19.63 -5.57 23.87
N PHE A 4 -19.81 -5.71 25.19
CA PHE A 4 -20.38 -4.66 26.03
C PHE A 4 -19.41 -3.49 26.21
N ILE A 5 -18.11 -3.77 26.45
CA ILE A 5 -17.08 -2.74 26.59
C ILE A 5 -16.91 -1.96 25.27
N PHE A 6 -16.79 -2.67 24.14
CA PHE A 6 -16.70 -2.01 22.83
C PHE A 6 -17.97 -1.23 22.47
N GLY A 7 -19.16 -1.81 22.72
CA GLY A 7 -20.43 -1.13 22.49
C GLY A 7 -20.57 0.14 23.31
N TYR A 8 -20.25 0.08 24.59
CA TYR A 8 -20.25 1.26 25.47
C TYR A 8 -19.28 2.33 24.99
N SER A 9 -18.04 1.96 24.65
CA SER A 9 -17.03 2.92 24.17
C SER A 9 -17.45 3.60 22.86
N VAL A 10 -18.09 2.89 21.94
CA VAL A 10 -18.59 3.47 20.70
C VAL A 10 -19.74 4.45 20.97
N VAL A 11 -20.68 4.09 21.86
CA VAL A 11 -21.78 4.97 22.24
C VAL A 11 -21.26 6.24 22.92
N ASP A 12 -20.30 6.08 23.84
CA ASP A 12 -19.67 7.20 24.54
C ASP A 12 -18.93 8.13 23.57
N LEU A 13 -18.15 7.59 22.64
CA LEU A 13 -17.48 8.33 21.57
C LEU A 13 -18.48 9.14 20.73
N VAL A 14 -19.59 8.52 20.33
CA VAL A 14 -20.66 9.21 19.59
C VAL A 14 -21.28 10.33 20.42
N GLN A 15 -21.56 10.10 21.70
CA GLN A 15 -22.09 11.16 22.58
C GLN A 15 -21.09 12.31 22.78
N GLN A 16 -19.80 11.99 22.96
CA GLN A 16 -18.76 13.01 23.13
C GLN A 16 -18.56 13.84 21.86
N SER A 17 -18.79 13.30 20.67
CA SER A 17 -18.70 14.06 19.42
C SER A 17 -19.70 15.21 19.31
N PHE A 18 -20.81 15.14 20.05
CA PHE A 18 -21.83 16.18 20.12
C PHE A 18 -21.66 17.15 21.33
N LYS A 19 -20.60 16.95 22.14
CA LYS A 19 -20.29 17.75 23.30
C LYS A 19 -18.99 18.53 23.13
N TYR A 20 -18.95 19.75 23.69
CA TYR A 20 -17.73 20.55 23.81
C TYR A 20 -17.56 21.02 25.24
N GLN A 21 -16.44 20.71 25.89
CA GLN A 21 -16.17 21.04 27.32
C GLN A 21 -17.28 20.60 28.31
N GLY A 22 -18.05 19.57 27.95
CA GLY A 22 -19.14 19.04 28.78
C GLY A 22 -20.53 19.48 28.36
N ASP A 23 -20.67 20.56 27.61
CA ASP A 23 -21.92 21.08 27.11
C ASP A 23 -22.33 20.45 25.78
N TRP A 24 -23.64 20.31 25.57
CA TRP A 24 -24.18 19.76 24.34
C TRP A 24 -24.24 20.82 23.24
N VAL A 25 -23.39 20.71 22.23
CA VAL A 25 -23.26 21.66 21.10
C VAL A 25 -23.85 21.16 19.78
N GLY A 26 -24.46 19.99 19.79
CA GLY A 26 -25.05 19.40 18.59
C GLY A 26 -24.02 19.20 17.46
N PHE A 27 -24.27 19.78 16.30
CA PHE A 27 -23.43 19.62 15.12
C PHE A 27 -22.31 20.66 14.95
N GLU A 28 -22.13 21.57 15.92
CA GLU A 28 -21.10 22.63 15.81
C GLU A 28 -19.68 22.06 15.68
N ASN A 29 -19.34 21.02 16.45
CA ASN A 29 -18.04 20.35 16.34
C ASN A 29 -17.76 19.83 14.92
N PHE A 30 -18.77 19.28 14.26
CA PHE A 30 -18.65 18.79 12.88
C PHE A 30 -18.44 19.94 11.90
N SER A 31 -19.14 21.07 12.11
CA SER A 31 -18.97 22.27 11.31
C SER A 31 -17.57 22.85 11.45
N LEU A 32 -17.04 22.93 12.68
CA LEU A 32 -15.68 23.39 12.96
C LEU A 32 -14.64 22.50 12.25
N VAL A 33 -14.76 21.18 12.37
CA VAL A 33 -13.84 20.24 11.72
C VAL A 33 -13.91 20.35 10.19
N LEU A 34 -15.10 20.42 9.60
CA LEU A 34 -15.27 20.52 8.15
C LEU A 34 -14.76 21.85 7.56
N THR A 35 -14.71 22.90 8.36
CA THR A 35 -14.18 24.22 7.95
C THR A 35 -12.69 24.37 8.22
N ASP A 36 -12.09 23.47 9.02
CA ASP A 36 -10.67 23.50 9.35
C ASP A 36 -9.80 23.22 8.09
N PRO A 37 -8.90 24.15 7.73
CA PRO A 37 -7.97 23.93 6.60
C PRO A 37 -7.09 22.69 6.75
N LEU A 38 -6.68 22.35 7.99
CA LEU A 38 -5.86 21.16 8.26
C LEU A 38 -6.65 19.89 7.97
N PHE A 39 -7.92 19.85 8.36
CA PHE A 39 -8.80 18.72 8.07
C PHE A 39 -9.00 18.51 6.56
N ARG A 40 -9.22 19.59 5.81
CA ARG A 40 -9.33 19.53 4.34
C ARG A 40 -8.05 19.03 3.67
N THR A 41 -6.91 19.48 4.16
CA THR A 41 -5.60 19.01 3.69
C THR A 41 -5.41 17.53 4.00
N ALA A 42 -5.73 17.09 5.22
CA ALA A 42 -5.67 15.69 5.61
C ALA A 42 -6.56 14.80 4.73
N ILE A 43 -7.80 15.22 4.44
CA ILE A 43 -8.69 14.49 3.52
C ILE A 43 -8.06 14.38 2.13
N SER A 44 -7.53 15.46 1.57
CA SER A 44 -6.92 15.44 0.24
C SER A 44 -5.72 14.51 0.18
N HIS A 45 -4.89 14.49 1.23
CA HIS A 45 -3.77 13.54 1.35
C HIS A 45 -4.25 12.08 1.45
N ASN A 46 -5.30 11.82 2.22
CA ASN A 46 -5.88 10.47 2.29
C ASN A 46 -6.44 10.00 0.94
N PHE A 47 -7.11 10.87 0.18
CA PHE A 47 -7.55 10.55 -1.17
C PHE A 47 -6.38 10.23 -2.10
N LEU A 48 -5.28 11.00 -2.02
CA LEU A 48 -4.08 10.75 -2.81
C LEU A 48 -3.44 9.40 -2.43
N LEU A 49 -3.31 9.13 -1.13
CA LEU A 49 -2.81 7.84 -0.65
C LEU A 49 -3.71 6.67 -1.09
N LEU A 50 -5.01 6.88 -1.22
CA LEU A 50 -5.93 5.85 -1.73
C LEU A 50 -5.57 5.39 -3.15
N PHE A 51 -5.00 6.28 -3.99
CA PHE A 51 -4.51 5.91 -5.31
C PHE A 51 -3.30 4.97 -5.28
N THR A 52 -2.59 4.87 -4.16
CA THR A 52 -1.50 3.90 -4.03
C THR A 52 -2.02 2.46 -4.02
N VAL A 53 -3.26 2.23 -3.58
CA VAL A 53 -3.85 0.88 -3.47
C VAL A 53 -3.99 0.17 -4.82
N PRO A 54 -4.58 0.78 -5.87
CA PRO A 54 -4.60 0.16 -7.19
C PRO A 54 -3.20 -0.05 -7.77
N ILE A 55 -2.26 0.89 -7.57
CA ILE A 55 -0.87 0.75 -8.01
C ILE A 55 -0.23 -0.46 -7.32
N LEU A 56 -0.34 -0.57 -6.00
CA LEU A 56 0.12 -1.70 -5.22
C LEU A 56 -0.47 -3.03 -5.73
N THR A 57 -1.77 -3.05 -6.02
CA THR A 57 -2.46 -4.26 -6.48
C THR A 57 -1.93 -4.71 -7.83
N VAL A 58 -1.78 -3.79 -8.79
CA VAL A 58 -1.26 -4.08 -10.12
C VAL A 58 0.21 -4.54 -10.05
N MET A 59 1.05 -3.84 -9.28
CA MET A 59 2.46 -4.22 -9.11
C MET A 59 2.59 -5.60 -8.45
N SER A 60 1.83 -5.85 -7.38
CA SER A 60 1.85 -7.14 -6.68
C SER A 60 1.37 -8.28 -7.57
N PHE A 61 0.31 -8.06 -8.35
CA PHE A 61 -0.17 -9.05 -9.33
C PHE A 61 0.89 -9.33 -10.41
N THR A 62 1.46 -8.29 -10.98
CA THR A 62 2.50 -8.42 -12.01
C THR A 62 3.72 -9.18 -11.47
N CYS A 63 4.22 -8.81 -10.29
CA CYS A 63 5.34 -9.51 -9.66
C CYS A 63 4.99 -10.97 -9.36
N ALA A 64 3.78 -11.26 -8.88
CA ALA A 64 3.34 -12.63 -8.59
C ALA A 64 3.28 -13.49 -9.86
N VAL A 65 2.74 -12.95 -10.96
CA VAL A 65 2.69 -13.64 -12.27
C VAL A 65 4.09 -13.90 -12.80
N LEU A 66 4.99 -12.90 -12.76
CA LEU A 66 6.37 -13.06 -13.21
C LEU A 66 7.11 -14.12 -12.39
N LEU A 67 6.91 -14.14 -11.07
CA LEU A 67 7.49 -15.16 -10.20
C LEU A 67 6.90 -16.55 -10.47
N PHE A 68 5.60 -16.62 -10.78
CA PHE A 68 4.92 -17.89 -11.08
C PHE A 68 5.45 -18.53 -12.38
N GLU A 69 5.71 -17.73 -13.41
CA GLU A 69 6.27 -18.20 -14.68
C GLU A 69 7.78 -18.46 -14.61
N THR A 70 8.49 -17.90 -13.61
CA THR A 70 9.94 -18.05 -13.46
C THR A 70 10.28 -19.40 -12.84
N ARG A 71 10.91 -20.30 -13.61
CA ARG A 71 11.32 -21.64 -13.13
C ARG A 71 12.64 -21.62 -12.37
N LYS A 72 13.61 -20.77 -12.80
CA LYS A 72 14.96 -20.71 -12.20
C LYS A 72 15.08 -19.52 -11.26
N GLY A 73 15.63 -19.74 -10.06
CA GLY A 73 15.86 -18.64 -9.11
C GLY A 73 14.64 -18.13 -8.34
N MET A 74 13.48 -18.76 -8.47
CA MET A 74 12.22 -18.35 -7.81
C MET A 74 12.40 -18.08 -6.31
N LYS A 75 13.17 -18.93 -5.60
CA LYS A 75 13.40 -18.76 -4.16
C LYS A 75 14.10 -17.44 -3.83
N PHE A 76 15.12 -17.09 -4.62
CA PHE A 76 15.86 -15.84 -4.44
C PHE A 76 14.98 -14.61 -4.71
N TYR A 77 14.30 -14.57 -5.85
CA TYR A 77 13.40 -13.45 -6.20
C TYR A 77 12.26 -13.30 -5.22
N ARG A 78 11.67 -14.41 -4.75
CA ARG A 78 10.63 -14.42 -3.72
C ARG A 78 11.14 -13.79 -2.43
N SER A 79 12.34 -14.15 -1.98
CA SER A 79 12.95 -13.58 -0.76
C SER A 79 13.27 -12.10 -0.95
N ALA A 80 13.81 -11.70 -2.09
CA ALA A 80 14.16 -10.31 -2.39
C ALA A 80 12.92 -9.39 -2.41
N VAL A 81 11.82 -9.85 -3.03
CA VAL A 81 10.57 -9.08 -3.10
C VAL A 81 9.88 -9.00 -1.73
N PHE A 82 10.01 -10.03 -0.90
CA PHE A 82 9.39 -10.06 0.43
C PHE A 82 10.20 -9.37 1.52
N LEU A 83 11.51 -9.21 1.34
CA LEU A 83 12.41 -8.62 2.33
C LEU A 83 11.96 -7.25 2.85
N PRO A 84 11.52 -6.29 2.01
CA PRO A 84 11.06 -4.99 2.49
C PRO A 84 9.89 -5.07 3.46
N TYR A 85 8.98 -6.00 3.25
CA TYR A 85 7.80 -6.17 4.09
C TYR A 85 8.14 -6.62 5.52
N ILE A 86 9.18 -7.44 5.70
CA ILE A 86 9.60 -7.97 6.99
C ILE A 86 10.27 -6.89 7.86
N LEU A 87 10.83 -5.85 7.24
CA LEU A 87 11.54 -4.80 7.97
C LEU A 87 10.60 -4.05 8.91
N PRO A 88 11.00 -3.86 10.19
CA PRO A 88 10.23 -3.05 11.14
C PRO A 88 10.10 -1.60 10.66
N ILE A 89 8.91 -1.02 10.82
CA ILE A 89 8.64 0.37 10.40
C ILE A 89 9.64 1.38 10.98
N PRO A 90 10.05 1.31 12.27
CA PRO A 90 11.05 2.24 12.80
C PRO A 90 12.41 2.16 12.07
N VAL A 91 12.84 0.96 11.67
CA VAL A 91 14.08 0.77 10.91
C VAL A 91 13.97 1.43 9.53
N ILE A 92 12.85 1.22 8.85
CA ILE A 92 12.56 1.87 7.56
C ILE A 92 12.60 3.39 7.72
N GLY A 93 11.96 3.94 8.76
CA GLY A 93 11.95 5.37 9.05
C GLY A 93 13.35 5.95 9.24
N VAL A 94 14.22 5.28 10.01
CA VAL A 94 15.60 5.73 10.21
C VAL A 94 16.41 5.65 8.91
N VAL A 95 16.35 4.51 8.20
CA VAL A 95 17.14 4.30 6.99
C VAL A 95 16.73 5.29 5.89
N PHE A 96 15.42 5.40 5.57
CA PHE A 96 14.96 6.33 4.56
C PHE A 96 15.10 7.79 5.02
N GLY A 97 14.94 8.07 6.32
CA GLY A 97 15.19 9.38 6.90
C GLY A 97 16.62 9.87 6.65
N GLN A 98 17.61 9.01 6.77
CA GLN A 98 19.00 9.36 6.47
C GLN A 98 19.32 9.36 4.96
N LEU A 99 18.79 8.38 4.22
CA LEU A 99 19.05 8.23 2.80
C LEU A 99 18.52 9.44 2.00
N LEU A 100 17.33 9.93 2.37
CA LEU A 100 16.55 10.94 1.65
C LEU A 100 16.74 12.37 2.18
N GLN A 101 17.65 12.59 3.13
CA GLN A 101 18.02 13.93 3.57
C GLN A 101 18.60 14.75 2.41
N LEU A 102 18.54 16.08 2.51
CA LEU A 102 19.07 17.00 1.49
C LEU A 102 20.54 16.69 1.15
N ASN A 103 21.34 16.35 2.16
CA ASN A 103 22.74 15.90 2.01
C ASN A 103 22.91 14.37 2.21
N GLY A 104 21.81 13.61 2.04
CA GLY A 104 21.83 12.16 2.16
C GLY A 104 22.47 11.45 0.98
N ALA A 105 22.61 10.14 1.10
CA ALA A 105 23.32 9.33 0.10
C ALA A 105 22.66 9.39 -1.29
N LEU A 106 21.34 9.47 -1.38
CA LEU A 106 20.63 9.56 -2.65
C LEU A 106 21.00 10.86 -3.40
N ASN A 107 20.89 12.02 -2.72
CA ASN A 107 21.19 13.30 -3.33
C ASN A 107 22.69 13.45 -3.64
N SER A 108 23.55 12.90 -2.80
CA SER A 108 25.01 12.88 -3.06
C SER A 108 25.33 12.08 -4.33
N ALA A 109 24.70 10.93 -4.51
CA ALA A 109 24.84 10.12 -5.73
C ALA A 109 24.29 10.86 -6.96
N LEU A 110 23.11 11.48 -6.88
CA LEU A 110 22.52 12.23 -7.98
C LEU A 110 23.43 13.40 -8.42
N ARG A 111 23.99 14.16 -7.47
CA ARG A 111 24.94 15.25 -7.76
C ARG A 111 26.23 14.71 -8.39
N ALA A 112 26.77 13.61 -7.88
CA ALA A 112 27.96 12.99 -8.47
C ALA A 112 27.75 12.51 -9.91
N MET A 113 26.50 12.14 -10.26
CA MET A 113 26.12 11.74 -11.63
C MET A 113 25.75 12.94 -12.53
N GLY A 114 25.82 14.19 -12.03
CA GLY A 114 25.44 15.39 -12.77
C GLY A 114 23.94 15.71 -12.78
N PHE A 115 23.13 15.01 -12.00
CA PHE A 115 21.67 15.22 -11.92
C PHE A 115 21.29 16.16 -10.76
N GLU A 116 21.92 17.32 -10.64
CA GLU A 116 21.68 18.26 -9.54
C GLU A 116 20.23 18.72 -9.43
N SER A 117 19.53 18.88 -10.55
CA SER A 117 18.11 19.27 -10.59
C SER A 117 17.17 18.24 -9.98
N LEU A 118 17.59 16.99 -9.83
CA LEU A 118 16.85 15.89 -9.19
C LEU A 118 17.20 15.72 -7.71
N ALA A 119 18.18 16.47 -7.19
CA ALA A 119 18.55 16.43 -5.78
C ALA A 119 17.57 17.29 -4.95
N LEU A 120 16.44 16.73 -4.59
CA LEU A 120 15.32 17.39 -3.92
C LEU A 120 15.38 17.22 -2.40
N ASP A 121 14.62 18.05 -1.69
CA ASP A 121 14.31 17.81 -0.26
C ASP A 121 13.11 16.84 -0.15
N TRP A 122 13.39 15.55 -0.27
CA TRP A 122 12.41 14.49 -0.43
C TRP A 122 11.40 14.39 0.70
N LEU A 123 11.81 14.71 1.93
CA LEU A 123 10.96 14.57 3.12
C LEU A 123 10.66 15.93 3.78
N GLY A 124 11.48 16.97 3.54
CA GLY A 124 11.28 18.29 4.15
C GLY A 124 10.36 19.19 3.34
N ASP A 125 10.27 19.02 2.02
CA ASP A 125 9.31 19.76 1.20
C ASP A 125 7.91 19.07 1.27
N PRO A 126 6.87 19.76 1.77
CA PRO A 126 5.52 19.22 1.87
C PRO A 126 4.95 18.68 0.54
N LYS A 127 5.36 19.26 -0.59
CA LYS A 127 4.91 18.80 -1.91
C LYS A 127 5.55 17.48 -2.33
N GLN A 128 6.80 17.24 -1.90
CA GLN A 128 7.54 16.03 -2.24
C GLN A 128 7.31 14.90 -1.21
N ALA A 129 7.19 15.28 0.07
CA ALA A 129 7.09 14.32 1.18
C ALA A 129 5.99 13.27 0.98
N LEU A 130 4.80 13.69 0.53
CA LEU A 130 3.67 12.79 0.33
C LEU A 130 3.94 11.75 -0.77
N TRP A 131 4.54 12.16 -1.89
CA TRP A 131 4.90 11.26 -2.99
C TRP A 131 6.04 10.32 -2.60
N THR A 132 7.02 10.84 -1.89
CA THR A 132 8.15 10.08 -1.35
C THR A 132 7.67 9.00 -0.38
N MET A 133 6.81 9.36 0.57
CA MET A 133 6.22 8.41 1.50
C MET A 133 5.36 7.37 0.78
N SER A 134 4.57 7.78 -0.23
CA SER A 134 3.79 6.86 -1.08
C SER A 134 4.69 5.83 -1.76
N GLY A 135 5.84 6.26 -2.29
CA GLY A 135 6.83 5.37 -2.90
C GLY A 135 7.42 4.35 -1.90
N ILE A 136 7.73 4.80 -0.68
CA ILE A 136 8.24 3.92 0.39
C ILE A 136 7.17 2.89 0.80
N ILE A 137 5.91 3.32 0.93
CA ILE A 137 4.78 2.43 1.23
C ILE A 137 4.61 1.39 0.13
N ILE A 138 4.64 1.80 -1.14
CA ILE A 138 4.53 0.90 -2.28
C ILE A 138 5.66 -0.13 -2.24
N TRP A 139 6.91 0.32 -2.09
CA TRP A 139 8.08 -0.56 -2.01
C TRP A 139 7.96 -1.58 -0.89
N LYS A 140 7.47 -1.17 0.29
CA LYS A 140 7.31 -2.05 1.44
C LYS A 140 6.17 -3.06 1.25
N GLU A 141 4.99 -2.59 0.81
CA GLU A 141 3.77 -3.40 0.82
C GLU A 141 3.62 -4.32 -0.41
N VAL A 142 4.29 -4.01 -1.51
CA VAL A 142 4.24 -4.83 -2.74
C VAL A 142 4.67 -6.28 -2.48
N GLY A 143 5.63 -6.49 -1.58
CA GLY A 143 6.14 -7.82 -1.25
C GLY A 143 5.08 -8.73 -0.64
N PHE A 144 4.29 -8.24 0.29
CA PHE A 144 3.20 -8.99 0.91
C PHE A 144 2.12 -9.39 -0.13
N GLY A 145 1.67 -8.41 -0.93
CA GLY A 145 0.71 -8.68 -2.00
C GLY A 145 1.20 -9.71 -3.00
N THR A 146 2.47 -9.62 -3.39
CA THR A 146 3.10 -10.57 -4.30
C THR A 146 3.06 -12.00 -3.75
N ILE A 147 3.48 -12.20 -2.50
CA ILE A 147 3.48 -13.54 -1.88
C ILE A 147 2.06 -14.08 -1.71
N LEU A 148 1.13 -13.23 -1.30
CA LEU A 148 -0.27 -13.61 -1.11
C LEU A 148 -0.92 -14.05 -2.43
N ILE A 149 -0.72 -13.30 -3.50
CA ILE A 149 -1.24 -13.62 -4.83
C ILE A 149 -0.54 -14.85 -5.41
N LEU A 150 0.78 -14.93 -5.25
CA LEU A 150 1.57 -16.09 -5.71
C LEU A 150 1.13 -17.40 -5.05
N ALA A 151 0.86 -17.37 -3.74
CA ALA A 151 0.36 -18.54 -3.01
C ALA A 151 -0.96 -19.04 -3.61
N ARG A 152 -1.85 -18.12 -3.97
CA ARG A 152 -3.11 -18.48 -4.62
C ARG A 152 -2.92 -18.94 -6.07
N LEU A 153 -1.99 -18.33 -6.83
CA LEU A 153 -1.64 -18.80 -8.19
C LEU A 153 -1.15 -20.25 -8.18
N ILE A 154 -0.27 -20.59 -7.24
CA ILE A 154 0.27 -21.97 -7.09
C ILE A 154 -0.84 -22.96 -6.72
N SER A 155 -1.91 -22.52 -6.07
CA SER A 155 -3.05 -23.39 -5.68
C SER A 155 -4.05 -23.64 -6.81
N ILE A 156 -3.91 -23.00 -7.97
CA ILE A 156 -4.76 -23.26 -9.15
C ILE A 156 -4.35 -24.62 -9.74
N PRO A 157 -5.32 -25.53 -10.00
CA PRO A 157 -5.00 -26.83 -10.62
C PRO A 157 -4.28 -26.63 -11.97
N LEU A 158 -3.22 -27.41 -12.17
CA LEU A 158 -2.40 -27.32 -13.37
C LEU A 158 -3.22 -27.62 -14.63
N GLU A 159 -4.14 -28.57 -14.53
CA GLU A 159 -5.06 -28.98 -15.59
C GLU A 159 -5.88 -27.79 -16.15
N THR A 160 -6.27 -26.85 -15.27
CA THR A 160 -6.99 -25.63 -15.68
C THR A 160 -6.12 -24.74 -16.55
N LEU A 161 -4.84 -24.59 -16.20
CA LEU A 161 -3.90 -23.77 -16.95
C LEU A 161 -3.49 -24.43 -18.26
N GLU A 162 -3.30 -25.75 -18.26
CA GLU A 162 -2.99 -26.54 -19.44
C GLU A 162 -4.15 -26.57 -20.43
N ALA A 163 -5.38 -26.78 -19.98
CA ALA A 163 -6.57 -26.71 -20.82
C ALA A 163 -6.68 -25.35 -21.52
N ALA A 164 -6.52 -24.25 -20.79
CA ALA A 164 -6.54 -22.93 -21.37
C ALA A 164 -5.42 -22.71 -22.41
N ARG A 165 -4.24 -23.28 -22.21
CA ARG A 165 -3.13 -23.22 -23.18
C ARG A 165 -3.43 -24.06 -24.44
N ILE A 166 -4.07 -25.22 -24.28
CA ILE A 166 -4.54 -26.05 -25.41
C ILE A 166 -5.59 -25.29 -26.23
N ASP A 167 -6.49 -24.54 -25.56
CA ASP A 167 -7.48 -23.66 -26.20
C ASP A 167 -6.85 -22.40 -26.86
N GLY A 168 -5.52 -22.31 -26.91
CA GLY A 168 -4.78 -21.23 -27.56
C GLY A 168 -4.67 -19.94 -26.72
N ALA A 169 -4.84 -20.01 -25.39
CA ALA A 169 -4.62 -18.85 -24.54
C ALA A 169 -3.12 -18.51 -24.44
N GLY A 170 -2.70 -17.40 -25.04
CA GLY A 170 -1.38 -16.82 -24.84
C GLY A 170 -1.23 -16.23 -23.42
N PHE A 171 -0.02 -15.78 -23.06
CA PHE A 171 0.33 -15.30 -21.73
C PHE A 171 -0.69 -14.31 -21.13
N PHE A 172 -1.01 -13.21 -21.84
CA PHE A 172 -1.94 -12.21 -21.34
C PHE A 172 -3.37 -12.75 -21.18
N ARG A 173 -3.85 -13.54 -22.16
CA ARG A 173 -5.18 -14.14 -22.09
C ARG A 173 -5.31 -15.12 -20.95
N LEU A 174 -4.29 -15.95 -20.71
CA LEU A 174 -4.24 -16.88 -19.59
C LEU A 174 -4.36 -16.15 -18.24
N HIS A 175 -3.53 -15.12 -18.03
CA HIS A 175 -3.52 -14.43 -16.75
C HIS A 175 -4.71 -13.49 -16.55
N TRP A 176 -5.24 -12.87 -17.60
CA TRP A 176 -6.36 -11.94 -17.49
C TRP A 176 -7.72 -12.64 -17.43
N GLN A 177 -7.92 -13.68 -18.24
CA GLN A 177 -9.24 -14.34 -18.38
C GLN A 177 -9.38 -15.60 -17.52
N VAL A 178 -8.28 -16.27 -17.17
CA VAL A 178 -8.33 -17.54 -16.44
C VAL A 178 -7.87 -17.37 -15.00
N THR A 179 -6.68 -16.78 -14.76
CA THR A 179 -6.13 -16.69 -13.41
C THR A 179 -6.71 -15.54 -12.59
N LEU A 180 -6.81 -14.32 -13.14
CA LEU A 180 -7.29 -13.14 -12.42
C LEU A 180 -8.69 -13.33 -11.81
N PRO A 181 -9.69 -13.91 -12.49
CA PRO A 181 -10.99 -14.19 -11.86
C PRO A 181 -10.91 -15.14 -10.66
N GLN A 182 -9.98 -16.09 -10.66
CA GLN A 182 -9.77 -17.03 -9.56
C GLN A 182 -9.02 -16.39 -8.36
N LEU A 183 -8.37 -15.25 -8.58
CA LEU A 183 -7.64 -14.49 -7.57
C LEU A 183 -8.50 -13.41 -6.90
N ARG A 184 -9.73 -13.18 -7.37
CA ARG A 184 -10.60 -12.07 -6.94
C ARG A 184 -10.72 -11.93 -5.42
N ALA A 185 -10.91 -13.04 -4.71
CA ALA A 185 -11.07 -13.03 -3.26
C ALA A 185 -9.79 -12.55 -2.54
N VAL A 186 -8.63 -13.02 -2.99
CA VAL A 186 -7.33 -12.64 -2.44
C VAL A 186 -6.99 -11.19 -2.77
N ILE A 187 -7.29 -10.75 -3.98
CA ILE A 187 -7.09 -9.36 -4.40
C ILE A 187 -8.00 -8.42 -3.62
N LEU A 188 -9.27 -8.76 -3.43
CA LEU A 188 -10.19 -7.98 -2.59
C LEU A 188 -9.71 -7.89 -1.14
N PHE A 189 -9.27 -9.01 -0.56
CA PHE A 189 -8.68 -9.02 0.78
C PHE A 189 -7.47 -8.08 0.85
N TYR A 190 -6.57 -8.12 -0.14
CA TYR A 190 -5.39 -7.27 -0.19
C TYR A 190 -5.75 -5.78 -0.31
N ILE A 191 -6.74 -5.44 -1.13
CA ILE A 191 -7.25 -4.07 -1.27
C ILE A 191 -7.84 -3.57 0.05
N ILE A 192 -8.69 -4.37 0.71
CA ILE A 192 -9.32 -3.99 1.97
C ILE A 192 -8.27 -3.81 3.08
N LYS A 193 -7.32 -4.74 3.18
CA LYS A 193 -6.20 -4.65 4.13
C LYS A 193 -5.42 -3.34 3.97
N ASN A 194 -5.10 -2.95 2.74
CA ASN A 194 -4.35 -1.72 2.50
C ASN A 194 -5.18 -0.44 2.73
N LYS A 195 -6.51 -0.47 2.51
CA LYS A 195 -7.39 0.65 2.88
C LYS A 195 -7.46 0.92 4.38
N ILE A 196 -7.25 -0.10 5.22
CA ILE A 196 -7.30 0.03 6.69
C ILE A 196 -5.96 0.57 7.23
N ILE A 197 -4.86 0.35 6.53
CA ILE A 197 -3.51 0.71 6.96
C ILE A 197 -3.12 2.13 6.51
N ILE A 198 -3.71 2.63 5.43
CA ILE A 198 -3.54 3.98 4.89
C ILE A 198 -4.61 4.93 5.44
#